data_1a83dd1dff14e0b67b32a38ffb13fcb6
#
_entry.id   1a83dd1dff14e0b67b32a38ffb13fcb6
#
_cell.length_a   1.000
_cell.length_b   1.000
_cell.length_c   1.000
_cell.angle_alpha   90.00
_cell.angle_beta   90.00
_cell.angle_gamma   90.00
#
_symmetry.space_group_name_H-M   'P 1'
#
loop_
_entity.id
_entity.type
_entity.pdbx_description
1 polymer ?
#
loop_
_entity_poly.entity_id
_entity_poly.type
_entity_poly.pdbx_seq_one_letter_code
_entity_poly.pdbx_strand_id
1 'polypeptide(L)'
;MALYAIGDTHLSLGSNKPMDVFGPGWAGYIDRLQEAFSALSEEDTILLCGDISWAMSLEEGRKDFMFLQQLPGRKLLLKGNHDYWWTTAAKMRRFWQENGWDKLEIIHNSCALYGDVALCGTRGWFYEEDRGEHSAKIFNRELMRLEASLK
;
A
#
# COMPACT_ATOMS: atom_id res chain seq x y z
N MET A 1 -3.32 15.42 -14.56
CA MET A 1 -2.52 14.24 -14.16
C MET A 1 -1.49 14.70 -13.12
N ALA A 2 -1.66 14.31 -11.89
CA ALA A 2 -0.75 14.60 -10.78
C ALA A 2 -0.37 13.30 -10.07
N LEU A 3 0.76 13.32 -9.34
CA LEU A 3 1.22 12.22 -8.50
C LEU A 3 1.12 12.64 -7.03
N TYR A 4 0.41 11.83 -6.26
CA TYR A 4 0.27 11.99 -4.81
C TYR A 4 0.90 10.79 -4.10
N ALA A 5 1.30 10.97 -2.86
CA ALA A 5 1.79 9.90 -2.00
C ALA A 5 1.16 10.02 -0.61
N ILE A 6 0.75 8.87 -0.07
CA ILE A 6 0.23 8.75 1.29
C ILE A 6 0.66 7.40 1.86
N GLY A 7 1.00 7.35 3.14
CA GLY A 7 1.24 6.11 3.88
C GLY A 7 0.24 5.94 5.01
N ASP A 8 0.30 4.77 5.65
CA ASP A 8 -0.39 4.49 6.91
C ASP A 8 -1.90 4.73 6.86
N THR A 9 -2.56 4.29 5.80
CA THR A 9 -4.03 4.40 5.69
C THR A 9 -4.77 3.47 6.62
N HIS A 10 -4.13 2.37 7.04
CA HIS A 10 -4.63 1.44 8.06
C HIS A 10 -6.14 1.15 7.96
N LEU A 11 -6.61 0.88 6.73
CA LEU A 11 -8.01 0.55 6.50
C LEU A 11 -8.42 -0.70 7.28
N SER A 12 -9.64 -0.73 7.77
CA SER A 12 -10.18 -1.83 8.56
C SER A 12 -11.67 -2.06 8.34
N LEU A 13 -12.15 -1.77 7.13
CA LEU A 13 -13.56 -1.90 6.76
C LEU A 13 -14.05 -3.36 6.74
N GLY A 14 -13.11 -4.30 6.53
CA GLY A 14 -13.36 -5.74 6.56
C GLY A 14 -12.92 -6.42 7.85
N SER A 15 -12.17 -5.73 8.71
CA SER A 15 -11.63 -6.26 9.96
C SER A 15 -12.10 -5.43 11.17
N ASN A 16 -12.07 -6.03 12.35
CA ASN A 16 -12.48 -5.33 13.59
C ASN A 16 -11.26 -4.72 14.31
N LYS A 17 -10.60 -3.77 13.64
CA LYS A 17 -9.43 -3.05 14.17
C LYS A 17 -9.59 -1.54 13.93
N PRO A 18 -10.48 -0.87 14.68
CA PRO A 18 -10.70 0.56 14.52
C PRO A 18 -9.46 1.35 14.95
N MET A 19 -9.07 2.34 14.13
CA MET A 19 -7.89 3.16 14.41
C MET A 19 -8.10 4.23 15.48
N ASP A 20 -9.34 4.59 15.80
CA ASP A 20 -9.68 5.58 16.83
C ASP A 20 -9.21 5.18 18.25
N VAL A 21 -8.97 3.90 18.50
CA VAL A 21 -8.34 3.41 19.73
C VAL A 21 -6.91 3.96 19.94
N PHE A 22 -6.24 4.40 18.90
CA PHE A 22 -4.89 4.99 18.93
C PHE A 22 -4.89 6.50 19.16
N GLY A 23 -6.06 7.11 19.32
CA GLY A 23 -6.19 8.51 19.70
C GLY A 23 -7.21 9.28 18.86
N PRO A 24 -7.59 10.49 19.35
CA PRO A 24 -8.67 11.27 18.74
C PRO A 24 -8.37 11.75 17.32
N GLY A 25 -7.10 11.81 16.91
CA GLY A 25 -6.71 12.17 15.55
C GLY A 25 -7.21 11.21 14.49
N TRP A 26 -7.53 9.97 14.87
CA TRP A 26 -8.06 8.94 13.96
C TRP A 26 -9.60 8.94 13.86
N ALA A 27 -10.29 9.69 14.69
CA ALA A 27 -11.75 9.77 14.62
C ALA A 27 -12.22 10.30 13.27
N GLY A 28 -13.10 9.54 12.59
CA GLY A 28 -13.61 9.89 11.25
C GLY A 28 -12.56 9.94 10.13
N TYR A 29 -11.42 9.28 10.28
CA TYR A 29 -10.33 9.35 9.30
C TYR A 29 -10.72 8.76 7.94
N ILE A 30 -11.61 7.77 7.89
CA ILE A 30 -12.10 7.17 6.64
C ILE A 30 -12.86 8.22 5.82
N ASP A 31 -13.74 9.00 6.47
CA ASP A 31 -14.51 10.03 5.78
C ASP A 31 -13.58 11.13 5.24
N ARG A 32 -12.59 11.56 6.04
CA ARG A 32 -11.56 12.52 5.60
C ARG A 32 -10.73 11.99 4.45
N LEU A 33 -10.37 10.71 4.49
CA LEU A 33 -9.63 10.05 3.42
C LEU A 33 -10.48 10.01 2.13
N GLN A 34 -11.74 9.62 2.25
CA GLN A 34 -12.68 9.61 1.13
C GLN A 34 -12.88 11.00 0.53
N GLU A 35 -13.05 12.03 1.36
CA GLU A 35 -13.18 13.42 0.92
C GLU A 35 -11.94 13.89 0.16
N ALA A 36 -10.75 13.66 0.73
CA ALA A 36 -9.48 14.02 0.12
C ALA A 36 -9.27 13.35 -1.25
N PHE A 37 -9.57 12.04 -1.35
CA PHE A 37 -9.45 11.33 -2.62
C PHE A 37 -10.53 11.71 -3.63
N SER A 38 -11.74 12.05 -3.17
CA SER A 38 -12.83 12.47 -4.07
C SER A 38 -12.53 13.78 -4.82
N ALA A 39 -11.59 14.56 -4.32
CA ALA A 39 -11.11 15.78 -4.98
C ALA A 39 -10.12 15.49 -6.14
N LEU A 40 -9.67 14.23 -6.28
CA LEU A 40 -8.73 13.82 -7.33
C LEU A 40 -9.46 13.49 -8.64
N SER A 41 -8.71 13.45 -9.72
CA SER A 41 -9.21 13.05 -11.03
C SER A 41 -8.90 11.58 -11.35
N GLU A 42 -9.60 11.00 -12.33
CA GLU A 42 -9.29 9.65 -12.83
C GLU A 42 -7.90 9.55 -13.48
N GLU A 43 -7.32 10.66 -13.90
CA GLU A 43 -5.98 10.72 -14.50
C GLU A 43 -4.85 10.81 -13.46
N ASP A 44 -5.18 11.00 -12.18
CA ASP A 44 -4.18 11.13 -11.13
C ASP A 44 -3.66 9.76 -10.69
N THR A 45 -2.45 9.75 -10.15
CA THR A 45 -1.83 8.55 -9.59
C THR A 45 -1.54 8.77 -8.11
N ILE A 46 -1.90 7.80 -7.30
CA ILE A 46 -1.70 7.81 -5.85
C ILE A 46 -0.76 6.66 -5.47
N LEU A 47 0.38 6.98 -4.89
CA LEU A 47 1.29 6.02 -4.30
C LEU A 47 0.91 5.78 -2.83
N LEU A 48 0.46 4.56 -2.53
CA LEU A 48 0.17 4.11 -1.17
C LEU A 48 1.46 3.48 -0.60
N CYS A 49 2.11 4.21 0.32
CA CYS A 49 3.47 3.92 0.79
C CYS A 49 3.53 2.85 1.90
N GLY A 50 2.57 1.94 1.96
CA GLY A 50 2.51 0.85 2.91
C GLY A 50 1.57 1.10 4.09
N ASP A 51 1.41 0.06 4.91
CA ASP A 51 0.45 -0.01 6.02
C ASP A 51 -0.96 0.38 5.58
N ILE A 52 -1.39 -0.29 4.50
CA ILE A 52 -2.61 0.05 3.77
C ILE A 52 -3.85 -0.48 4.49
N SER A 53 -3.79 -1.72 4.95
CA SER A 53 -4.92 -2.41 5.58
C SER A 53 -4.48 -3.29 6.75
N TRP A 54 -5.31 -3.36 7.78
CA TRP A 54 -5.14 -4.27 8.91
C TRP A 54 -5.58 -5.71 8.62
N ALA A 55 -6.05 -6.00 7.43
CA ALA A 55 -6.47 -7.35 7.05
C ALA A 55 -5.32 -8.36 7.19
N MET A 56 -5.67 -9.60 7.54
CA MET A 56 -4.73 -10.70 7.64
C MET A 56 -4.65 -11.53 6.34
N SER A 57 -5.58 -11.30 5.41
CA SER A 57 -5.64 -11.97 4.12
C SER A 57 -6.26 -11.07 3.05
N LEU A 58 -6.08 -11.42 1.78
CA LEU A 58 -6.73 -10.70 0.66
C LEU A 58 -8.26 -10.70 0.80
N GLU A 59 -8.82 -11.82 1.24
CA GLU A 59 -10.27 -11.94 1.39
C GLU A 59 -10.82 -11.06 2.51
N GLU A 60 -10.14 -11.00 3.65
CA GLU A 60 -10.50 -10.10 4.75
C GLU A 60 -10.38 -8.62 4.34
N GLY A 61 -9.35 -8.29 3.53
CA GLY A 61 -9.13 -6.94 3.00
C GLY A 61 -10.05 -6.53 1.86
N ARG A 62 -10.97 -7.40 1.41
CA ARG A 62 -11.83 -7.16 0.24
C ARG A 62 -12.57 -5.81 0.31
N LYS A 63 -13.11 -5.43 1.46
CA LYS A 63 -13.81 -4.16 1.63
C LYS A 63 -12.87 -2.96 1.53
N ASP A 64 -11.65 -3.09 2.06
CA ASP A 64 -10.63 -2.05 2.01
C ASP A 64 -10.18 -1.82 0.56
N PHE A 65 -9.91 -2.89 -0.18
CA PHE A 65 -9.51 -2.80 -1.58
C PHE A 65 -10.65 -2.30 -2.48
N MET A 66 -11.88 -2.72 -2.21
CA MET A 66 -13.06 -2.19 -2.91
C MET A 66 -13.23 -0.69 -2.67
N PHE A 67 -13.03 -0.22 -1.45
CA PHE A 67 -13.04 1.20 -1.12
C PHE A 67 -11.98 1.96 -1.94
N LEU A 68 -10.74 1.47 -1.98
CA LEU A 68 -9.68 2.07 -2.79
C LEU A 68 -10.01 2.04 -4.29
N GLN A 69 -10.58 0.95 -4.80
CA GLN A 69 -10.96 0.82 -6.20
C GLN A 69 -12.03 1.86 -6.62
N GLN A 70 -12.97 2.17 -5.73
CA GLN A 70 -14.05 3.13 -5.99
C GLN A 70 -13.57 4.59 -6.04
N LEU A 71 -12.44 4.89 -5.41
CA LEU A 71 -11.87 6.24 -5.43
C LEU A 71 -11.24 6.56 -6.80
N PRO A 72 -11.23 7.85 -7.22
CA PRO A 72 -10.63 8.25 -8.48
C PRO A 72 -9.14 7.94 -8.59
N GLY A 73 -8.64 7.83 -9.80
CA GLY A 73 -7.23 7.69 -10.11
C GLY A 73 -6.64 6.29 -9.92
N ARG A 74 -5.44 6.10 -10.42
CA ARG A 74 -4.64 4.88 -10.33
C ARG A 74 -3.97 4.79 -8.95
N LYS A 75 -4.05 3.64 -8.28
CA LYS A 75 -3.38 3.40 -6.99
C LYS A 75 -2.24 2.42 -7.16
N LEU A 76 -1.04 2.87 -6.78
CA LEU A 76 0.16 2.05 -6.72
C LEU A 76 0.43 1.68 -5.25
N LEU A 77 0.42 0.39 -4.95
CA LEU A 77 0.50 -0.13 -3.59
C LEU A 77 1.91 -0.65 -3.31
N LEU A 78 2.56 -0.09 -2.29
CA LEU A 78 3.77 -0.61 -1.68
C LEU A 78 3.43 -1.36 -0.40
N LYS A 79 4.24 -2.35 -0.07
CA LYS A 79 4.07 -3.10 1.17
C LYS A 79 4.61 -2.32 2.37
N GLY A 80 3.82 -2.19 3.43
CA GLY A 80 4.25 -1.78 4.76
C GLY A 80 4.59 -2.98 5.67
N ASN A 81 4.92 -2.68 6.92
CA ASN A 81 5.23 -3.73 7.90
C ASN A 81 3.97 -4.37 8.51
N HIS A 82 2.83 -3.68 8.49
CA HIS A 82 1.54 -4.19 8.98
C HIS A 82 0.62 -4.73 7.87
N ASP A 83 1.08 -4.74 6.60
CA ASP A 83 0.30 -5.36 5.52
C ASP A 83 0.46 -6.90 5.54
N TYR A 84 -0.17 -7.55 6.52
CA TYR A 84 -0.12 -9.00 6.72
C TYR A 84 -0.86 -9.77 5.61
N TRP A 85 -1.83 -9.14 4.94
CA TRP A 85 -2.53 -9.65 3.77
C TRP A 85 -1.64 -9.83 2.54
N TRP A 86 -0.50 -9.16 2.52
CA TRP A 86 0.42 -9.16 1.38
C TRP A 86 0.98 -10.54 1.10
N THR A 87 0.81 -11.01 -0.12
CA THR A 87 1.24 -12.33 -0.57
C THR A 87 2.08 -12.23 -1.85
N THR A 88 2.11 -13.27 -2.67
CA THR A 88 2.85 -13.21 -3.95
C THR A 88 2.18 -12.26 -4.94
N ALA A 89 2.99 -11.59 -5.76
CA ALA A 89 2.48 -10.69 -6.80
C ALA A 89 1.44 -11.34 -7.70
N ALA A 90 1.67 -12.61 -8.08
CA ALA A 90 0.74 -13.36 -8.92
C ALA A 90 -0.63 -13.57 -8.25
N LYS A 91 -0.66 -13.88 -6.95
CA LYS A 91 -1.92 -14.06 -6.22
C LYS A 91 -2.68 -12.74 -6.06
N MET A 92 -1.97 -11.64 -5.76
CA MET A 92 -2.60 -10.33 -5.63
C MET A 92 -3.17 -9.84 -6.96
N ARG A 93 -2.41 -9.93 -8.05
CA ARG A 93 -2.89 -9.55 -9.38
C ARG A 93 -4.11 -10.38 -9.82
N ARG A 94 -4.09 -11.69 -9.55
CA ARG A 94 -5.24 -12.56 -9.83
C ARG A 94 -6.46 -12.11 -9.03
N PHE A 95 -6.29 -11.81 -7.75
CA PHE A 95 -7.38 -11.34 -6.90
C PHE A 95 -7.99 -10.02 -7.42
N TRP A 96 -7.15 -9.06 -7.85
CA TRP A 96 -7.66 -7.83 -8.49
C TRP A 96 -8.45 -8.16 -9.76
N GLN A 97 -7.91 -9.01 -10.61
CA GLN A 97 -8.54 -9.39 -11.88
C GLN A 97 -9.88 -10.11 -11.69
N GLU A 98 -9.95 -11.06 -10.77
CA GLU A 98 -11.18 -11.79 -10.44
C GLU A 98 -12.29 -10.88 -9.89
N ASN A 99 -11.94 -9.77 -9.27
CA ASN A 99 -12.87 -8.78 -8.75
C ASN A 99 -13.14 -7.61 -9.72
N GLY A 100 -12.51 -7.59 -10.90
CA GLY A 100 -12.63 -6.50 -11.86
C GLY A 100 -12.01 -5.18 -11.39
N TRP A 101 -10.99 -5.24 -10.54
CA TRP A 101 -10.32 -4.06 -10.00
C TRP A 101 -9.11 -3.70 -10.85
N ASP A 102 -9.26 -2.65 -11.63
CA ASP A 102 -8.29 -2.19 -12.63
C ASP A 102 -7.49 -0.96 -12.20
N LYS A 103 -7.89 -0.29 -11.10
CA LYS A 103 -7.20 0.89 -10.57
C LYS A 103 -6.13 0.56 -9.52
N LEU A 104 -6.02 -0.73 -9.10
CA LEU A 104 -5.10 -1.18 -8.08
C LEU A 104 -3.92 -1.92 -8.71
N GLU A 105 -2.73 -1.42 -8.51
CA GLU A 105 -1.48 -2.04 -8.93
C GLU A 105 -0.52 -2.18 -7.77
N ILE A 106 0.35 -3.17 -7.82
CA ILE A 106 1.35 -3.42 -6.78
C ILE A 106 2.77 -3.14 -7.29
N ILE A 107 3.54 -2.44 -6.49
CA ILE A 107 4.99 -2.36 -6.62
C ILE A 107 5.58 -3.40 -5.65
N HIS A 108 6.09 -4.50 -6.20
CA HIS A 108 6.62 -5.63 -5.43
C HIS A 108 8.04 -5.96 -5.92
N ASN A 109 9.01 -5.24 -5.40
CA ASN A 109 10.40 -5.30 -5.86
C ASN A 109 10.51 -5.01 -7.37
N SER A 110 9.69 -4.10 -7.85
CA SER A 110 9.54 -3.71 -9.26
C SER A 110 9.31 -2.22 -9.34
N CYS A 111 9.17 -1.70 -10.53
CA CYS A 111 8.76 -0.31 -10.75
C CYS A 111 7.42 -0.22 -11.46
N ALA A 112 6.79 0.95 -11.38
CA ALA A 112 5.66 1.36 -12.19
C ALA A 112 5.99 2.69 -12.88
N LEU A 113 5.50 2.88 -14.08
CA LEU A 113 5.74 4.13 -14.81
C LEU A 113 4.67 5.17 -14.50
N TYR A 114 5.14 6.41 -14.31
CA TYR A 114 4.34 7.62 -14.24
C TYR A 114 4.92 8.63 -15.24
N GLY A 115 4.30 8.74 -16.41
CA GLY A 115 4.90 9.44 -17.53
C GLY A 115 6.27 8.84 -17.91
N ASP A 116 7.31 9.65 -17.88
CA ASP A 116 8.71 9.29 -18.12
C ASP A 116 9.51 8.99 -16.83
N VAL A 117 8.83 8.94 -15.68
CA VAL A 117 9.43 8.65 -14.38
C VAL A 117 9.10 7.24 -13.93
N ALA A 118 10.09 6.49 -13.44
CA ALA A 118 9.90 5.20 -12.81
C ALA A 118 9.70 5.36 -11.30
N LEU A 119 8.57 4.86 -10.80
CA LEU A 119 8.27 4.78 -9.37
C LEU A 119 8.71 3.40 -8.88
N CYS A 120 9.84 3.36 -8.19
CA CYS A 120 10.46 2.13 -7.70
C CYS A 120 10.26 2.01 -6.19
N GLY A 121 10.21 0.79 -5.68
CA GLY A 121 10.07 0.64 -4.25
C GLY A 121 10.05 -0.79 -3.73
N THR A 122 10.30 -0.88 -2.44
CA THR A 122 10.19 -2.06 -1.62
C THR A 122 9.65 -1.69 -0.25
N ARG A 123 9.38 -2.69 0.60
CA ARG A 123 8.92 -2.48 1.97
C ARG A 123 9.87 -1.60 2.79
N GLY A 124 11.19 -1.71 2.56
CA GLY A 124 12.19 -1.10 3.42
C GLY A 124 12.35 -1.80 4.78
N TRP A 125 13.28 -1.33 5.56
CA TRP A 125 13.53 -1.75 6.94
C TRP A 125 14.35 -0.69 7.67
N PHE A 126 14.24 -0.65 8.99
CA PHE A 126 15.06 0.25 9.81
C PHE A 126 16.51 -0.19 9.80
N TYR A 127 17.42 0.77 9.63
CA TYR A 127 18.81 0.59 9.96
C TYR A 127 19.02 1.02 11.42
N GLU A 128 19.19 0.05 12.30
CA GLU A 128 19.58 0.28 13.69
C GLU A 128 20.73 -0.67 14.03
N GLU A 129 21.87 -0.10 14.41
CA GLU A 129 23.10 -0.85 14.71
C GLU A 129 22.91 -1.88 15.84
N ASP A 130 22.01 -1.60 16.79
CA ASP A 130 21.81 -2.38 18.01
C ASP A 130 20.73 -3.49 17.94
N ARG A 131 20.04 -3.68 16.80
CA ARG A 131 18.94 -4.67 16.70
C ARG A 131 19.37 -6.10 16.35
N GLY A 132 20.67 -6.40 16.35
CA GLY A 132 21.21 -7.73 16.18
C GLY A 132 21.14 -8.30 14.74
N GLU A 133 21.69 -9.51 14.58
CA GLU A 133 21.85 -10.16 13.27
C GLU A 133 20.55 -10.35 12.47
N HIS A 134 19.42 -10.55 13.14
CA HIS A 134 18.13 -10.75 12.45
C HIS A 134 17.68 -9.49 11.72
N SER A 135 17.79 -8.33 12.36
CA SER A 135 17.45 -7.03 11.75
C SER A 135 18.38 -6.70 10.59
N ALA A 136 19.68 -6.95 10.73
CA ALA A 136 20.66 -6.76 9.67
C ALA A 136 20.36 -7.63 8.43
N LYS A 137 19.96 -8.89 8.62
CA LYS A 137 19.56 -9.77 7.52
C LYS A 137 18.33 -9.25 6.78
N ILE A 138 17.32 -8.73 7.51
CA ILE A 138 16.13 -8.15 6.89
C ILE A 138 16.51 -6.88 6.11
N PHE A 139 17.29 -5.99 6.71
CA PHE A 139 17.75 -4.75 6.07
C PHE A 139 18.47 -5.04 4.75
N ASN A 140 19.46 -5.94 4.77
CA ASN A 140 20.20 -6.32 3.58
C ASN A 140 19.30 -6.93 2.49
N ARG A 141 18.33 -7.74 2.88
CA ARG A 141 17.34 -8.29 1.93
C ARG A 141 16.49 -7.19 1.30
N GLU A 142 16.04 -6.22 2.08
CA GLU A 142 15.24 -5.10 1.55
C GLU A 142 16.08 -4.18 0.65
N LEU A 143 17.38 -4.00 0.96
CA LEU A 143 18.31 -3.29 0.09
C LEU A 143 18.46 -3.97 -1.28
N MET A 144 18.65 -5.30 -1.29
CA MET A 144 18.69 -6.08 -2.55
C MET A 144 17.38 -5.99 -3.34
N ARG A 145 16.24 -5.93 -2.67
CA ARG A 145 14.92 -5.75 -3.29
C ARG A 145 14.75 -4.36 -3.89
N LEU A 146 15.26 -3.33 -3.21
CA LEU A 146 15.28 -1.98 -3.75
C LEU A 146 16.14 -1.91 -5.00
N GLU A 147 17.34 -2.49 -4.97
CA GLU A 147 18.19 -2.59 -6.17
C GLU A 147 17.48 -3.31 -7.32
N ALA A 148 16.75 -4.39 -7.03
CA ALA A 148 15.97 -5.11 -8.04
C ALA A 148 14.84 -4.25 -8.62
N SER A 149 14.22 -3.38 -7.82
CA SER A 149 13.17 -2.49 -8.29
C SER A 149 13.67 -1.36 -9.19
N LEU A 150 14.97 -1.05 -9.14
CA LEU A 150 15.62 0.01 -9.93
C LEU A 150 16.15 -0.49 -11.29
N LYS A 151 16.10 -1.79 -11.55
CA LYS A 151 16.55 -2.45 -12.80
C LYS A 151 15.41 -2.74 -13.74
#